data_306d230132097a5e5397906e8fe80357
#
_entry.id   306d230132097a5e5397906e8fe80357
#
_cell.length_a   1.000
_cell.length_b   1.000
_cell.length_c   1.000
_cell.angle_alpha   90.00
_cell.angle_beta   90.00
_cell.angle_gamma   90.00
#
_symmetry.space_group_name_H-M   'P 1'
#
loop_
_entity.id
_entity.type
_entity.pdbx_description
1 polymer ?
#
loop_
_entity_poly.entity_id
_entity_poly.type
_entity_poly.pdbx_seq_one_letter_code
_entity_poly.pdbx_strand_id
1 'polypeptide(L)'
;EYRNINKEDLFDILDEIQSGAKGFATYEEWYEHIREYTKQMKLMALSKESDPNAVTLATLHSSKGLEFENVYIIDANEGIMPYKKAVLEKDIEEERRLFYVGMTRAKTSLSVYSVNSVNDKSAQASRFVRESKEPRQNNSRDD
;
A
#
# COMPACT_ATOMS: atom_id res chain seq x y z
N GLU A 1 18.20 -18.84 -9.77
CA GLU A 1 18.77 -17.74 -8.95
C GLU A 1 18.01 -17.66 -7.63
N TYR A 2 18.61 -18.14 -6.55
CA TYR A 2 18.03 -17.98 -5.21
C TYR A 2 18.18 -16.51 -4.82
N ARG A 3 17.08 -15.74 -4.79
CA ARG A 3 17.06 -14.42 -4.17
C ARG A 3 17.46 -14.59 -2.71
N ASN A 4 18.46 -13.85 -2.25
CA ASN A 4 18.79 -13.72 -0.84
C ASN A 4 17.61 -13.02 -0.14
N ILE A 5 16.63 -13.81 0.32
CA ILE A 5 15.54 -13.33 1.15
C ILE A 5 16.11 -13.23 2.56
N ASN A 6 16.06 -12.05 3.17
CA ASN A 6 16.51 -11.93 4.56
C ASN A 6 15.48 -12.61 5.49
N LYS A 7 15.92 -12.89 6.71
CA LYS A 7 15.11 -13.64 7.69
C LYS A 7 13.78 -12.95 8.03
N GLU A 8 13.77 -11.63 8.09
CA GLU A 8 12.57 -10.84 8.40
C GLU A 8 11.56 -10.91 7.25
N ASP A 9 12.01 -10.71 6.02
CA ASP A 9 11.15 -10.81 4.83
C ASP A 9 10.57 -12.24 4.69
N LEU A 10 11.32 -13.29 5.10
CA LEU A 10 10.82 -14.65 5.11
C LEU A 10 9.70 -14.85 6.13
N PHE A 11 9.83 -14.31 7.33
CA PHE A 11 8.76 -14.39 8.34
C PHE A 11 7.52 -13.62 7.92
N ASP A 12 7.67 -12.44 7.33
CA ASP A 12 6.55 -11.66 6.79
C ASP A 12 5.77 -12.47 5.73
N ILE A 13 6.48 -13.16 4.83
CA ILE A 13 5.87 -14.04 3.82
C ILE A 13 5.15 -15.23 4.48
N LEU A 14 5.74 -15.86 5.48
CA LEU A 14 5.11 -16.99 6.18
C LEU A 14 3.86 -16.57 6.94
N ASP A 15 3.89 -15.41 7.60
CA ASP A 15 2.72 -14.84 8.29
C ASP A 15 1.58 -14.56 7.29
N GLU A 16 1.89 -14.04 6.11
CA GLU A 16 0.92 -13.78 5.04
C GLU A 16 0.30 -15.07 4.52
N ILE A 17 1.12 -16.10 4.24
CA ILE A 17 0.66 -17.43 3.82
C ILE A 17 -0.26 -18.03 4.90
N GLN A 18 0.15 -18.00 6.16
CA GLN A 18 -0.65 -18.51 7.27
C GLN A 18 -1.99 -17.77 7.40
N SER A 19 -1.96 -16.44 7.25
CA SER A 19 -3.15 -15.61 7.32
C SER A 19 -4.13 -15.93 6.18
N GLY A 20 -3.62 -16.10 4.95
CA GLY A 20 -4.41 -16.47 3.79
C GLY A 20 -5.03 -17.88 3.88
N ALA A 21 -4.41 -18.79 4.63
CA ALA A 21 -4.90 -20.14 4.81
C ALA A 21 -5.99 -20.27 5.89
N LYS A 22 -6.14 -19.32 6.82
CA LYS A 22 -7.05 -19.40 7.98
C LYS A 22 -8.54 -19.62 7.63
N GLY A 23 -8.96 -19.26 6.41
CA GLY A 23 -10.35 -19.39 5.96
C GLY A 23 -10.73 -20.77 5.41
N PHE A 24 -9.79 -21.71 5.34
CA PHE A 24 -9.98 -23.01 4.70
C PHE A 24 -9.85 -24.15 5.71
N ALA A 25 -10.70 -25.19 5.56
CA ALA A 25 -10.73 -26.33 6.48
C ALA A 25 -9.60 -27.34 6.17
N THR A 26 -9.18 -27.43 4.91
CA THR A 26 -8.13 -28.37 4.45
C THR A 26 -7.11 -27.66 3.56
N TYR A 27 -5.95 -28.29 3.44
CA TYR A 27 -4.89 -27.84 2.52
C TYR A 27 -5.36 -27.90 1.06
N GLU A 28 -6.12 -28.95 0.70
CA GLU A 28 -6.64 -29.17 -0.65
C GLU A 28 -7.60 -28.04 -1.07
N GLU A 29 -8.49 -27.62 -0.19
CA GLU A 29 -9.42 -26.49 -0.43
C GLU A 29 -8.65 -25.19 -0.67
N TRP A 30 -7.66 -24.92 0.17
CA TRP A 30 -6.82 -23.72 0.02
C TRP A 30 -6.03 -23.73 -1.28
N TYR A 31 -5.43 -24.90 -1.64
CA TYR A 31 -4.67 -25.05 -2.87
C TYR A 31 -5.55 -24.88 -4.11
N GLU A 32 -6.75 -25.46 -4.11
CA GLU A 32 -7.70 -25.29 -5.21
C GLU A 32 -8.16 -23.83 -5.36
N HIS A 33 -8.39 -23.13 -4.24
CA HIS A 33 -8.69 -21.72 -4.25
C HIS A 33 -7.55 -20.90 -4.90
N ILE A 34 -6.30 -21.16 -4.56
CA ILE A 34 -5.14 -20.48 -5.17
C ILE A 34 -5.08 -20.76 -6.68
N ARG A 35 -5.32 -22.00 -7.10
CA ARG A 35 -5.33 -22.38 -8.52
C ARG A 35 -6.40 -21.61 -9.29
N GLU A 36 -7.62 -21.58 -8.79
CA GLU A 36 -8.72 -20.90 -9.46
C GLU A 36 -8.50 -19.39 -9.49
N TYR A 37 -8.07 -18.80 -8.38
CA TYR A 37 -7.70 -17.37 -8.32
C TYR A 37 -6.61 -17.03 -9.34
N THR A 38 -5.56 -17.84 -9.42
CA THR A 38 -4.46 -17.64 -10.39
C THR A 38 -4.96 -17.72 -11.83
N LYS A 39 -5.88 -18.63 -12.13
CA LYS A 39 -6.50 -18.77 -13.45
C LYS A 39 -7.33 -17.55 -13.80
N GLN A 40 -8.17 -17.08 -12.86
CA GLN A 40 -8.99 -15.88 -13.05
C GLN A 40 -8.12 -14.64 -13.30
N MET A 41 -7.05 -14.45 -12.51
CA MET A 41 -6.10 -13.36 -12.70
C MET A 41 -5.45 -13.37 -14.09
N LYS A 42 -5.09 -14.55 -14.60
CA LYS A 42 -4.55 -14.69 -15.96
C LYS A 42 -5.57 -14.33 -17.02
N LEU A 43 -6.82 -14.76 -16.87
CA LEU A 43 -7.90 -14.41 -17.79
C LEU A 43 -8.19 -12.91 -17.80
N MET A 44 -8.24 -12.28 -16.62
CA MET A 44 -8.40 -10.82 -16.49
C MET A 44 -7.25 -10.05 -17.14
N ALA A 45 -6.01 -10.51 -16.96
CA ALA A 45 -4.84 -9.89 -17.59
C ALA A 45 -4.84 -9.99 -19.12
N LEU A 46 -5.53 -10.98 -19.68
CA LEU A 46 -5.70 -11.15 -21.12
C LEU A 46 -6.88 -10.32 -21.67
N SER A 47 -7.87 -10.02 -20.84
CA SER A 47 -8.98 -9.14 -21.24
C SER A 47 -8.49 -7.70 -21.32
N LYS A 48 -8.49 -7.12 -22.52
CA LYS A 48 -8.14 -5.71 -22.75
C LYS A 48 -9.28 -4.74 -22.42
N GLU A 49 -10.43 -5.24 -22.01
CA GLU A 49 -11.59 -4.41 -21.69
C GLU A 49 -11.43 -3.86 -20.28
N SER A 50 -11.15 -2.56 -20.20
CA SER A 50 -11.30 -1.82 -18.94
C SER A 50 -12.80 -1.60 -18.71
N ASP A 51 -13.37 -2.22 -17.69
CA ASP A 51 -14.73 -1.88 -17.25
C ASP A 51 -14.73 -0.41 -16.77
N PRO A 52 -15.52 0.48 -17.36
CA PRO A 52 -15.60 1.87 -16.93
C PRO A 52 -16.12 2.04 -15.50
N ASN A 53 -16.75 1.01 -14.93
CA ASN A 53 -17.22 0.97 -13.54
C ASN A 53 -16.26 0.24 -12.59
N ALA A 54 -15.08 -0.14 -13.06
CA ALA A 54 -14.09 -0.82 -12.20
C ALA A 54 -13.31 0.16 -11.32
N VAL A 55 -12.93 -0.32 -10.15
CA VAL A 55 -11.96 0.38 -9.29
C VAL A 55 -10.54 0.08 -9.77
N THR A 56 -9.74 1.12 -9.96
CA THR A 56 -8.33 0.98 -10.30
C THR A 56 -7.49 0.77 -9.03
N LEU A 57 -6.78 -0.34 -8.95
CA LEU A 57 -5.77 -0.57 -7.94
C LEU A 57 -4.39 -0.21 -8.52
N ALA A 58 -3.66 0.65 -7.83
CA ALA A 58 -2.36 1.12 -8.26
C ALA A 58 -1.43 1.32 -7.07
N THR A 59 -0.13 1.12 -7.27
CA THR A 59 0.86 1.61 -6.31
C THR A 59 1.01 3.12 -6.44
N LEU A 60 1.50 3.79 -5.41
CA LEU A 60 1.77 5.24 -5.49
C LEU A 60 2.76 5.57 -6.62
N HIS A 61 3.75 4.71 -6.84
CA HIS A 61 4.70 4.88 -7.95
C HIS A 61 4.03 4.78 -9.32
N SER A 62 3.15 3.79 -9.51
CA SER A 62 2.45 3.59 -10.79
C SER A 62 1.36 4.62 -11.04
N SER A 63 0.90 5.34 -10.03
CA SER A 63 -0.10 6.39 -10.14
C SER A 63 0.45 7.71 -10.70
N LYS A 64 1.77 7.83 -10.85
CA LYS A 64 2.40 9.05 -11.39
C LYS A 64 1.89 9.34 -12.81
N GLY A 65 1.37 10.56 -13.01
CA GLY A 65 0.81 10.99 -14.31
C GLY A 65 -0.66 10.59 -14.52
N LEU A 66 -1.25 9.77 -13.64
CA LEU A 66 -2.67 9.47 -13.65
C LEU A 66 -3.45 10.47 -12.79
N GLU A 67 -4.75 10.58 -13.03
CA GLU A 67 -5.66 11.39 -12.20
C GLU A 67 -7.00 10.67 -12.09
N PHE A 68 -7.62 10.76 -10.90
CA PHE A 68 -8.87 10.08 -10.59
C PHE A 68 -9.82 11.04 -9.88
N GLU A 69 -11.13 10.89 -10.08
CA GLU A 69 -12.12 11.70 -9.37
C GLU A 69 -12.02 11.50 -7.84
N ASN A 70 -11.92 10.25 -7.42
CA ASN A 70 -11.80 9.86 -6.02
C ASN A 70 -10.57 9.00 -5.80
N VAL A 71 -9.76 9.31 -4.81
CA VAL A 71 -8.57 8.55 -4.44
C VAL A 71 -8.70 8.07 -3.01
N TYR A 72 -8.39 6.80 -2.79
CA TYR A 72 -8.34 6.15 -1.49
C TYR A 72 -6.93 5.63 -1.28
N ILE A 73 -6.17 6.27 -0.40
CA ILE A 73 -4.85 5.78 0.03
C ILE A 73 -5.07 4.88 1.23
N ILE A 74 -4.77 3.61 1.09
CA ILE A 74 -4.87 2.61 2.16
C ILE A 74 -3.49 2.36 2.78
N ASP A 75 -3.48 1.73 3.97
CA ASP A 75 -2.25 1.33 4.68
C ASP A 75 -1.28 2.49 4.96
N ALA A 76 -1.83 3.69 5.23
CA ALA A 76 -1.03 4.84 5.61
C ALA A 76 -0.53 4.70 7.06
N ASN A 77 0.30 3.69 7.30
CA ASN A 77 0.85 3.30 8.60
C ASN A 77 2.37 3.37 8.62
N GLU A 78 2.95 3.68 9.78
CA GLU A 78 4.41 3.58 9.99
C GLU A 78 4.92 2.18 9.65
N GLY A 79 6.05 2.11 8.95
CA GLY A 79 6.64 0.87 8.47
C GLY A 79 6.15 0.42 7.09
N ILE A 80 4.98 0.90 6.66
CA ILE A 80 4.46 0.74 5.30
C ILE A 80 4.68 2.04 4.53
N MET A 81 4.31 3.18 5.13
CA MET A 81 4.50 4.51 4.57
C MET A 81 4.81 5.51 5.68
N PRO A 82 6.08 5.91 5.88
CA PRO A 82 7.27 5.48 5.12
C PRO A 82 7.59 4.00 5.30
N TYR A 83 8.24 3.42 4.27
CA TYR A 83 8.65 2.03 4.32
C TYR A 83 9.67 1.79 5.44
N LYS A 84 9.56 0.66 6.16
CA LYS A 84 10.40 0.33 7.33
C LYS A 84 11.92 0.40 7.09
N LYS A 85 12.37 0.27 5.83
CA LYS A 85 13.79 0.38 5.45
C LYS A 85 14.23 1.81 5.09
N ALA A 86 13.31 2.76 5.00
CA ALA A 86 13.61 4.18 4.80
C ALA A 86 14.07 4.79 6.14
N VAL A 87 15.36 4.68 6.46
CA VAL A 87 15.93 5.10 7.74
C VAL A 87 16.64 6.45 7.64
N LEU A 88 17.26 6.73 6.49
CA LEU A 88 17.95 7.99 6.25
C LEU A 88 16.94 9.09 5.92
N GLU A 89 17.23 10.32 6.34
CA GLU A 89 16.37 11.46 6.08
C GLU A 89 16.02 11.61 4.59
N LYS A 90 16.99 11.43 3.71
CA LYS A 90 16.78 11.46 2.26
C LYS A 90 15.76 10.42 1.78
N ASP A 91 15.77 9.22 2.37
CA ASP A 91 14.86 8.14 1.99
C ASP A 91 13.44 8.45 2.50
N ILE A 92 13.33 9.02 3.71
CA ILE A 92 12.06 9.50 4.27
C ILE A 92 11.47 10.63 3.41
N GLU A 93 12.33 11.55 2.92
CA GLU A 93 11.90 12.62 2.01
C GLU A 93 11.37 12.09 0.68
N GLU A 94 12.00 11.05 0.12
CA GLU A 94 11.50 10.40 -1.11
C GLU A 94 10.14 9.73 -0.86
N GLU A 95 9.96 9.02 0.27
CA GLU A 95 8.68 8.45 0.67
C GLU A 95 7.61 9.54 0.88
N ARG A 96 7.98 10.68 1.48
CA ARG A 96 7.09 11.83 1.66
C ARG A 96 6.64 12.42 0.32
N ARG A 97 7.56 12.56 -0.64
CA ARG A 97 7.24 13.01 -2.01
C ARG A 97 6.30 12.03 -2.70
N LEU A 98 6.55 10.73 -2.53
CA LEU A 98 5.69 9.69 -3.09
C LEU A 98 4.28 9.75 -2.52
N PHE A 99 4.15 9.94 -1.21
CA PHE A 99 2.86 10.13 -0.55
C PHE A 99 2.13 11.38 -1.08
N TYR A 100 2.84 12.50 -1.21
CA TYR A 100 2.29 13.72 -1.79
C TYR A 100 1.82 13.52 -3.23
N VAL A 101 2.60 12.81 -4.06
CA VAL A 101 2.20 12.46 -5.43
C VAL A 101 0.90 11.68 -5.41
N GLY A 102 0.75 10.69 -4.54
CA GLY A 102 -0.50 9.94 -4.38
C GLY A 102 -1.69 10.83 -4.02
N MET A 103 -1.52 11.74 -3.06
CA MET A 103 -2.56 12.68 -2.66
C MET A 103 -3.00 13.59 -3.82
N THR A 104 -2.04 14.06 -4.63
CA THR A 104 -2.32 14.94 -5.77
C THR A 104 -2.95 14.25 -6.98
N ARG A 105 -3.19 12.95 -6.91
CA ARG A 105 -3.93 12.21 -7.96
C ARG A 105 -5.44 12.43 -7.87
N ALA A 106 -5.92 12.92 -6.73
CA ALA A 106 -7.33 13.18 -6.51
C ALA A 106 -7.77 14.51 -7.16
N LYS A 107 -8.81 14.45 -7.99
CA LYS A 107 -9.48 15.65 -8.55
C LYS A 107 -10.52 16.19 -7.61
N THR A 108 -11.37 15.33 -7.07
CA THR A 108 -12.55 15.74 -6.30
C THR A 108 -12.43 15.33 -4.84
N SER A 109 -12.08 14.09 -4.54
CA SER A 109 -11.98 13.65 -3.14
C SER A 109 -10.77 12.78 -2.88
N LEU A 110 -10.19 12.95 -1.70
CA LEU A 110 -9.09 12.16 -1.16
C LEU A 110 -9.47 11.60 0.21
N SER A 111 -9.34 10.30 0.35
CA SER A 111 -9.48 9.61 1.63
C SER A 111 -8.20 8.85 1.95
N VAL A 112 -7.68 9.04 3.16
CA VAL A 112 -6.46 8.36 3.64
C VAL A 112 -6.82 7.50 4.83
N TYR A 113 -6.50 6.21 4.74
CA TYR A 113 -6.83 5.22 5.76
C TYR A 113 -5.57 4.69 6.43
N SER A 114 -5.64 4.61 7.75
CA SER A 114 -4.68 3.90 8.60
C SER A 114 -5.43 2.95 9.52
N VAL A 115 -4.78 1.86 9.89
CA VAL A 115 -5.33 0.86 10.82
C VAL A 115 -4.59 0.92 12.17
N ASN A 116 -5.26 0.49 13.24
CA ASN A 116 -4.67 0.47 14.59
C ASN A 116 -3.91 -0.84 14.88
N SER A 117 -4.13 -1.87 14.05
CA SER A 117 -3.43 -3.15 14.18
C SER A 117 -3.31 -3.85 12.82
N VAL A 118 -2.23 -4.60 12.63
CA VAL A 118 -1.97 -5.49 11.50
C VAL A 118 -1.48 -6.81 12.07
N ASN A 119 -2.14 -7.94 11.70
CA ASN A 119 -1.80 -9.29 12.18
C ASN A 119 -1.65 -9.34 13.72
N ASP A 120 -2.65 -8.78 14.45
CA ASP A 120 -2.70 -8.70 15.91
C ASP A 120 -1.55 -7.88 16.55
N LYS A 121 -0.74 -7.19 15.77
CA LYS A 121 0.29 -6.25 16.23
C LYS A 121 -0.23 -4.82 16.14
N SER A 122 0.02 -4.02 17.17
CA SER A 122 -0.33 -2.59 17.16
C SER A 122 0.36 -1.87 16.00
N ALA A 123 -0.39 -1.05 15.27
CA ALA A 123 0.09 -0.23 14.17
C ALA A 123 -0.19 1.24 14.46
N GLN A 124 0.71 2.12 14.02
CA GLN A 124 0.58 3.56 14.17
C GLN A 124 0.29 4.20 12.82
N ALA A 125 -0.55 5.24 12.81
CA ALA A 125 -0.76 6.03 11.61
C ALA A 125 0.55 6.67 11.14
N SER A 126 0.74 6.72 9.83
CA SER A 126 1.89 7.35 9.18
C SER A 126 2.14 8.77 9.69
N ARG A 127 3.41 9.12 9.90
CA ARG A 127 3.83 10.50 10.19
C ARG A 127 3.37 11.48 9.11
N PHE A 128 3.31 11.05 7.86
CA PHE A 128 2.86 11.90 6.76
C PHE A 128 1.39 12.31 6.87
N VAL A 129 0.54 11.43 7.42
CA VAL A 129 -0.85 11.76 7.73
C VAL A 129 -0.94 12.80 8.84
N ARG A 130 -0.08 12.72 9.84
CA ARG A 130 -0.03 13.71 10.93
C ARG A 130 0.49 15.06 10.42
N GLU A 131 1.60 15.05 9.69
CA GLU A 131 2.19 16.25 9.08
C GLU A 131 1.21 16.97 8.14
N SER A 132 0.37 16.23 7.39
CA SER A 132 -0.61 16.82 6.48
C SER A 132 -1.76 17.54 7.22
N LYS A 133 -1.99 17.25 8.49
CA LYS A 133 -3.03 17.86 9.33
C LYS A 133 -2.52 19.07 10.12
N GLU A 134 -1.20 19.19 10.26
CA GLU A 134 -0.60 20.32 10.98
C GLU A 134 -0.66 21.58 10.12
N PRO A 135 -1.14 22.72 10.64
CA PRO A 135 -1.08 23.97 9.91
C PRO A 135 0.39 24.33 9.65
N ARG A 136 0.72 24.74 8.43
CA ARG A 136 2.05 25.21 8.08
C ARG A 136 2.46 26.32 9.05
N GLN A 137 3.46 26.08 9.88
CA GLN A 137 4.15 27.15 10.56
C GLN A 137 4.84 27.98 9.45
N ASN A 138 4.32 29.18 9.20
CA ASN A 138 5.03 30.15 8.39
C ASN A 138 6.33 30.50 9.12
N ASN A 139 7.42 29.83 8.76
CA ASN A 139 8.75 30.39 8.99
C ASN A 139 8.87 31.63 8.10
N SER A 140 8.42 32.77 8.59
CA SER A 140 8.90 34.06 8.12
C SER A 140 10.41 34.01 8.28
N ARG A 141 11.12 33.86 7.17
CA ARG A 141 12.53 34.19 7.09
C ARG A 141 12.53 35.71 7.22
N ASP A 142 12.83 36.18 8.42
CA ASP A 142 13.27 37.54 8.62
C ASP A 142 14.62 37.66 7.88
N ASP A 143 14.66 38.57 6.92
CA ASP A 143 15.83 39.02 6.16
C ASP A 143 16.92 39.62 7.06
#